data_2f6d2a7856c3845e7a6b980c3f900fc6
#
_entry.id   2f6d2a7856c3845e7a6b980c3f900fc6
#
_cell.length_a   1.000
_cell.length_b   1.000
_cell.length_c   1.000
_cell.angle_alpha   90.00
_cell.angle_beta   90.00
_cell.angle_gamma   90.00
#
_symmetry.space_group_name_H-M   'P 1'
#
loop_
_entity.id
_entity.type
_entity.pdbx_description
1 polymer ?
#
loop_
_entity_poly.entity_id
_entity_poly.type
_entity_poly.pdbx_seq_one_letter_code
_entity_poly.pdbx_strand_id
1 'polypeptide(L)'
;VSIAGPGATAEALQTLPLAALGLEPGLLHDIRRTGLQTVGQLYEMKTGELARRFGLDLTVSLDRNLGRAPDPVVPKSAGPVYAARATLPEPIGHKDDLERIILRLAESVCGRLSAAQCGARRYRLTVRPVDARDEVLAIGFAKPNAAPDAVLQQFRSPIDKLSLAFGADFFRLAAESVEALHPRQAGFDRKTEREDDRADLISTLGNRLGFDRVRLFAPGDSHLPEREFTTVEAMDCREAIVWTPSPRMRPLRLYHPPEPVRVETAGRPPLQFEWRRRSYETAHASGPERLAGEWWRASSRGP
;
A
#
# COMPACT_ATOMS: atom_id res chain seq x y z
N VAL A 1 -7.56 -17.57 26.81
CA VAL A 1 -8.17 -16.38 27.41
C VAL A 1 -8.76 -16.82 28.74
N SER A 2 -8.30 -16.22 29.85
CA SER A 2 -8.84 -16.48 31.19
C SER A 2 -9.71 -15.29 31.59
N ILE A 3 -10.87 -15.55 32.14
CA ILE A 3 -11.80 -14.52 32.64
C ILE A 3 -11.81 -14.62 34.16
N ALA A 4 -11.41 -13.55 34.82
CA ALA A 4 -11.51 -13.47 36.28
C ALA A 4 -12.98 -13.21 36.71
N GLY A 5 -13.44 -13.88 37.77
CA GLY A 5 -14.74 -13.61 38.35
C GLY A 5 -14.82 -12.22 39.00
N PRO A 6 -16.02 -11.71 39.30
CA PRO A 6 -16.17 -10.43 40.00
C PRO A 6 -15.37 -10.43 41.30
N GLY A 7 -14.52 -9.41 41.50
CA GLY A 7 -13.67 -9.25 42.68
C GLY A 7 -12.34 -10.05 42.68
N ALA A 8 -12.13 -10.97 41.74
CA ALA A 8 -10.93 -11.83 41.69
C ALA A 8 -9.80 -11.23 40.78
N THR A 9 -9.93 -10.00 40.33
CA THR A 9 -8.99 -9.36 39.39
C THR A 9 -7.57 -9.29 39.96
N ALA A 10 -7.41 -8.90 41.21
CA ALA A 10 -6.10 -8.77 41.87
C ALA A 10 -5.37 -10.14 41.95
N GLU A 11 -6.10 -11.19 42.32
CA GLU A 11 -5.59 -12.56 42.40
C GLU A 11 -5.20 -13.11 41.02
N ALA A 12 -6.06 -12.88 40.04
CA ALA A 12 -5.80 -13.31 38.66
C ALA A 12 -4.58 -12.61 38.01
N LEU A 13 -4.33 -11.35 38.38
CA LEU A 13 -3.19 -10.57 37.88
C LEU A 13 -1.89 -10.93 38.60
N GLN A 14 -1.94 -11.41 39.83
CA GLN A 14 -0.77 -11.59 40.69
C GLN A 14 0.33 -12.44 40.09
N THR A 15 -0.04 -13.51 39.37
CA THR A 15 0.91 -14.46 38.74
C THR A 15 1.32 -14.04 37.34
N LEU A 16 0.71 -13.00 36.75
CA LEU A 16 1.01 -12.59 35.40
C LEU A 16 2.34 -11.82 35.30
N PRO A 17 3.05 -11.95 34.16
CA PRO A 17 4.25 -11.17 33.90
C PRO A 17 3.92 -9.67 33.79
N LEU A 18 4.87 -8.81 34.15
CA LEU A 18 4.72 -7.34 34.09
C LEU A 18 4.25 -6.79 32.73
N ALA A 19 4.53 -7.53 31.63
CA ALA A 19 4.05 -7.16 30.30
C ALA A 19 2.52 -7.14 30.19
N ALA A 20 1.80 -7.84 31.07
CA ALA A 20 0.34 -7.84 31.11
C ALA A 20 -0.27 -6.49 31.50
N LEU A 21 0.50 -5.60 32.13
CA LEU A 21 0.07 -4.26 32.52
C LEU A 21 0.00 -3.26 31.34
N GLY A 22 0.48 -3.63 30.14
CA GLY A 22 0.49 -2.73 28.99
C GLY A 22 1.40 -1.51 29.15
N LEU A 23 2.51 -1.65 29.92
CA LEU A 23 3.47 -0.59 30.15
C LEU A 23 4.32 -0.32 28.91
N GLU A 24 4.83 0.90 28.80
CA GLU A 24 5.77 1.24 27.75
C GLU A 24 7.05 0.38 27.81
N PRO A 25 7.62 -0.03 26.66
CA PRO A 25 8.78 -0.93 26.62
C PRO A 25 9.99 -0.47 27.45
N GLY A 26 10.27 0.84 27.49
CA GLY A 26 11.34 1.42 28.29
C GLY A 26 11.13 1.23 29.81
N LEU A 27 9.93 1.57 30.29
CA LEU A 27 9.55 1.42 31.70
C LEU A 27 9.56 -0.07 32.12
N LEU A 28 9.05 -0.94 31.26
CA LEU A 28 9.06 -2.39 31.49
C LEU A 28 10.50 -2.94 31.62
N HIS A 29 11.42 -2.45 30.79
CA HIS A 29 12.83 -2.82 30.86
C HIS A 29 13.46 -2.36 32.20
N ASP A 30 13.21 -1.15 32.62
CA ASP A 30 13.76 -0.59 33.87
C ASP A 30 13.25 -1.33 35.10
N ILE A 31 11.95 -1.67 35.13
CA ILE A 31 11.39 -2.46 36.22
C ILE A 31 12.04 -3.85 36.28
N ARG A 32 12.19 -4.53 35.15
CA ARG A 32 12.83 -5.86 35.07
C ARG A 32 14.29 -5.85 35.55
N ARG A 33 15.02 -4.78 35.29
CA ARG A 33 16.40 -4.63 35.79
C ARG A 33 16.50 -4.60 37.30
N THR A 34 15.41 -4.30 38.02
CA THR A 34 15.36 -4.35 39.47
C THR A 34 15.02 -5.73 40.04
N GLY A 35 14.87 -6.74 39.16
CA GLY A 35 14.57 -8.12 39.59
C GLY A 35 13.08 -8.43 39.70
N LEU A 36 12.20 -7.45 39.48
CA LEU A 36 10.74 -7.65 39.48
C LEU A 36 10.30 -8.29 38.17
N GLN A 37 9.50 -9.35 38.23
CA GLN A 37 9.05 -10.11 37.07
C GLN A 37 7.54 -10.25 36.94
N THR A 38 6.82 -10.24 38.09
CA THR A 38 5.37 -10.46 38.14
C THR A 38 4.65 -9.24 38.68
N VAL A 39 3.38 -9.13 38.33
CA VAL A 39 2.48 -8.05 38.82
C VAL A 39 2.31 -8.13 40.34
N GLY A 40 2.24 -9.35 40.89
CA GLY A 40 2.12 -9.55 42.33
C GLY A 40 3.25 -8.93 43.14
N GLN A 41 4.50 -8.99 42.64
CA GLN A 41 5.63 -8.37 43.30
C GLN A 41 5.52 -6.85 43.42
N LEU A 42 4.82 -6.20 42.49
CA LEU A 42 4.52 -4.76 42.59
C LEU A 42 3.48 -4.45 43.68
N TYR A 43 2.56 -5.40 43.98
CA TYR A 43 1.54 -5.16 45.03
C TYR A 43 2.12 -5.16 46.46
N GLU A 44 3.25 -5.84 46.65
CA GLU A 44 3.95 -5.87 47.94
C GLU A 44 4.65 -4.54 48.26
N MET A 45 4.84 -3.70 47.25
CA MET A 45 5.50 -2.39 47.41
C MET A 45 4.44 -1.28 47.68
N LYS A 46 4.86 -0.29 48.48
CA LYS A 46 4.00 0.88 48.73
C LYS A 46 3.88 1.74 47.46
N THR A 47 2.68 2.19 47.14
CA THR A 47 2.41 3.04 45.96
C THR A 47 3.33 4.24 45.85
N GLY A 48 3.65 4.89 46.99
CA GLY A 48 4.58 6.02 47.02
C GLY A 48 6.03 5.67 46.67
N GLU A 49 6.47 4.46 46.96
CA GLU A 49 7.79 3.96 46.58
C GLU A 49 7.85 3.65 45.10
N LEU A 50 6.80 3.03 44.55
CA LEU A 50 6.65 2.76 43.12
C LEU A 50 6.63 4.05 42.31
N ALA A 51 5.82 5.04 42.75
CA ALA A 51 5.75 6.34 42.06
C ALA A 51 7.10 7.09 42.07
N ARG A 52 7.84 7.03 43.16
CA ARG A 52 9.14 7.71 43.32
C ARG A 52 10.23 7.04 42.46
N ARG A 53 10.16 5.71 42.31
CA ARG A 53 11.19 4.91 41.63
C ARG A 53 10.94 4.76 40.14
N PHE A 54 9.70 4.61 39.74
CA PHE A 54 9.30 4.25 38.36
C PHE A 54 8.36 5.25 37.70
N GLY A 55 7.98 6.32 38.43
CA GLY A 55 7.08 7.33 37.90
C GLY A 55 5.59 7.05 38.22
N LEU A 56 4.76 8.06 37.97
CA LEU A 56 3.33 7.99 38.22
C LEU A 56 2.61 7.07 37.21
N ASP A 57 3.15 6.90 36.01
CA ASP A 57 2.54 6.09 34.96
C ASP A 57 2.38 4.62 35.37
N LEU A 58 3.34 4.08 36.13
CA LEU A 58 3.22 2.72 36.65
C LEU A 58 2.06 2.62 37.67
N THR A 59 1.94 3.57 38.58
CA THR A 59 0.91 3.54 39.60
C THR A 59 -0.48 3.73 39.02
N VAL A 60 -0.63 4.63 38.05
CA VAL A 60 -1.88 4.84 37.31
C VAL A 60 -2.27 3.58 36.52
N SER A 61 -1.31 2.94 35.84
CA SER A 61 -1.58 1.70 35.13
C SER A 61 -1.98 0.56 36.05
N LEU A 62 -1.32 0.43 37.20
CA LEU A 62 -1.68 -0.53 38.25
C LEU A 62 -3.10 -0.33 38.77
N ASP A 63 -3.46 0.91 39.11
CA ASP A 63 -4.78 1.24 39.61
C ASP A 63 -5.89 1.01 38.59
N ARG A 64 -5.64 1.30 37.33
CA ARG A 64 -6.56 0.98 36.21
C ARG A 64 -6.75 -0.53 36.06
N ASN A 65 -5.66 -1.29 35.99
CA ASN A 65 -5.72 -2.75 35.85
C ASN A 65 -6.39 -3.44 37.03
N LEU A 66 -6.29 -2.85 38.23
CA LEU A 66 -6.97 -3.34 39.45
C LEU A 66 -8.41 -2.86 39.59
N GLY A 67 -8.90 -2.02 38.69
CA GLY A 67 -10.22 -1.42 38.78
C GLY A 67 -10.38 -0.37 39.90
N ARG A 68 -9.26 0.13 40.43
CA ARG A 68 -9.25 1.21 41.46
C ARG A 68 -9.36 2.60 40.83
N ALA A 69 -8.93 2.75 39.59
CA ALA A 69 -9.12 3.94 38.79
C ALA A 69 -9.95 3.63 37.54
N PRO A 70 -10.76 4.57 37.03
CA PRO A 70 -11.50 4.38 35.81
C PRO A 70 -10.54 4.25 34.63
N ASP A 71 -10.78 3.26 33.78
CA ASP A 71 -10.09 3.06 32.52
C ASP A 71 -11.09 3.17 31.36
N PRO A 72 -11.44 4.40 30.94
CA PRO A 72 -12.47 4.61 29.94
C PRO A 72 -11.96 4.06 28.59
N VAL A 73 -12.63 3.03 28.08
CA VAL A 73 -12.42 2.56 26.71
C VAL A 73 -12.93 3.64 25.76
N VAL A 74 -12.01 4.29 25.09
CA VAL A 74 -12.35 5.22 24.00
C VAL A 74 -12.60 4.37 22.75
N PRO A 75 -13.87 4.20 22.33
CA PRO A 75 -14.15 3.43 21.13
C PRO A 75 -13.53 4.17 19.94
N LYS A 76 -12.79 3.44 19.11
CA LYS A 76 -12.33 3.97 17.83
C LYS A 76 -13.58 4.30 17.01
N SER A 77 -13.87 5.57 16.81
CA SER A 77 -14.97 6.02 15.98
C SER A 77 -14.80 5.38 14.59
N ALA A 78 -15.74 4.55 14.18
CA ALA A 78 -15.77 4.10 12.81
C ALA A 78 -16.00 5.34 11.95
N GLY A 79 -15.06 5.64 11.04
CA GLY A 79 -15.24 6.69 10.05
C GLY A 79 -16.54 6.47 9.24
N PRO A 80 -17.01 7.48 8.51
CA PRO A 80 -18.22 7.38 7.74
C PRO A 80 -18.15 6.19 6.78
N VAL A 81 -19.19 5.34 6.81
CA VAL A 81 -19.27 4.17 5.94
C VAL A 81 -20.05 4.56 4.67
N TYR A 82 -19.34 4.62 3.55
CA TYR A 82 -19.93 4.85 2.25
C TYR A 82 -20.30 3.52 1.61
N ALA A 83 -21.49 3.01 1.88
CA ALA A 83 -21.98 1.76 1.32
C ALA A 83 -23.48 1.85 1.01
N ALA A 84 -23.91 1.20 -0.06
CA ALA A 84 -25.32 1.01 -0.43
C ALA A 84 -25.60 -0.49 -0.57
N ARG A 85 -26.86 -0.88 -0.34
CA ARG A 85 -27.29 -2.26 -0.51
C ARG A 85 -28.62 -2.31 -1.24
N ALA A 86 -28.85 -3.39 -1.96
CA ALA A 86 -30.15 -3.74 -2.56
C ALA A 86 -30.43 -5.19 -2.23
N THR A 87 -31.68 -5.46 -1.81
CA THR A 87 -32.24 -6.80 -1.69
C THR A 87 -33.42 -6.86 -2.65
N LEU A 88 -33.43 -7.87 -3.50
CA LEU A 88 -34.45 -8.02 -4.56
C LEU A 88 -35.44 -9.10 -4.17
N PRO A 89 -36.73 -8.93 -4.47
CA PRO A 89 -37.75 -9.94 -4.21
C PRO A 89 -37.58 -11.19 -5.10
N GLU A 90 -37.01 -10.99 -6.29
CA GLU A 90 -36.70 -12.04 -7.25
C GLU A 90 -35.23 -12.00 -7.62
N PRO A 91 -34.52 -13.15 -7.64
CA PRO A 91 -33.10 -13.20 -8.01
C PRO A 91 -32.90 -12.80 -9.48
N ILE A 92 -31.81 -12.07 -9.73
CA ILE A 92 -31.41 -11.68 -11.08
C ILE A 92 -30.10 -12.35 -11.47
N GLY A 93 -29.95 -12.77 -12.72
CA GLY A 93 -28.76 -13.40 -13.26
C GLY A 93 -28.31 -12.83 -14.61
N HIS A 94 -29.17 -12.01 -15.27
CA HIS A 94 -28.80 -11.40 -16.52
C HIS A 94 -27.84 -10.22 -16.32
N LYS A 95 -26.87 -10.13 -17.20
CA LYS A 95 -25.80 -9.11 -17.12
C LYS A 95 -26.34 -7.69 -17.08
N ASP A 96 -27.32 -7.38 -17.92
CA ASP A 96 -27.91 -6.04 -18.01
C ASP A 96 -28.62 -5.63 -16.71
N ASP A 97 -29.22 -6.59 -16.01
CA ASP A 97 -29.87 -6.36 -14.73
C ASP A 97 -28.82 -6.13 -13.63
N LEU A 98 -27.72 -6.91 -13.65
CA LEU A 98 -26.60 -6.73 -12.76
C LEU A 98 -25.95 -5.34 -12.95
N GLU A 99 -25.71 -4.94 -14.20
CA GLU A 99 -25.16 -3.61 -14.49
C GLU A 99 -26.08 -2.50 -13.98
N ARG A 100 -27.39 -2.62 -14.15
CA ARG A 100 -28.37 -1.63 -13.65
C ARG A 100 -28.36 -1.53 -12.12
N ILE A 101 -28.32 -2.65 -11.41
CA ILE A 101 -28.26 -2.64 -9.94
C ILE A 101 -26.97 -2.03 -9.46
N ILE A 102 -25.83 -2.41 -10.06
CA ILE A 102 -24.52 -1.87 -9.69
C ILE A 102 -24.45 -0.38 -9.96
N LEU A 103 -24.99 0.10 -11.08
CA LEU A 103 -25.03 1.52 -11.38
C LEU A 103 -25.84 2.29 -10.32
N ARG A 104 -27.03 1.81 -9.97
CA ARG A 104 -27.88 2.41 -8.91
C ARG A 104 -27.14 2.46 -7.56
N LEU A 105 -26.44 1.38 -7.19
CA LEU A 105 -25.63 1.36 -5.96
C LEU A 105 -24.47 2.35 -6.04
N ALA A 106 -23.82 2.42 -7.21
CA ALA A 106 -22.71 3.35 -7.46
C ALA A 106 -23.21 4.81 -7.38
N GLU A 107 -24.33 5.15 -7.97
CA GLU A 107 -24.96 6.48 -7.87
C GLU A 107 -25.18 6.88 -6.39
N SER A 108 -25.73 5.95 -5.60
CA SER A 108 -25.98 6.19 -4.17
C SER A 108 -24.71 6.39 -3.38
N VAL A 109 -23.65 5.57 -3.61
CA VAL A 109 -22.37 5.66 -2.90
C VAL A 109 -21.58 6.90 -3.35
N CYS A 110 -21.45 7.09 -4.65
CA CYS A 110 -20.71 8.20 -5.25
C CYS A 110 -21.37 9.56 -4.95
N GLY A 111 -22.71 9.63 -4.93
CA GLY A 111 -23.43 10.84 -4.52
C GLY A 111 -23.08 11.28 -3.10
N ARG A 112 -22.97 10.33 -2.13
CA ARG A 112 -22.56 10.62 -0.76
C ARG A 112 -21.09 10.97 -0.66
N LEU A 113 -20.22 10.33 -1.45
CA LEU A 113 -18.80 10.68 -1.53
C LEU A 113 -18.62 12.09 -2.07
N SER A 114 -19.31 12.42 -3.16
CA SER A 114 -19.25 13.76 -3.78
C SER A 114 -19.77 14.84 -2.84
N ALA A 115 -20.87 14.59 -2.10
CA ALA A 115 -21.40 15.51 -1.09
C ALA A 115 -20.39 15.77 0.04
N ALA A 116 -19.55 14.78 0.38
CA ALA A 116 -18.47 14.90 1.34
C ALA A 116 -17.15 15.39 0.72
N GLN A 117 -17.14 15.78 -0.57
CA GLN A 117 -15.95 16.14 -1.33
C GLN A 117 -14.85 15.07 -1.27
N CYS A 118 -15.23 13.79 -1.31
CA CYS A 118 -14.36 12.65 -1.25
C CYS A 118 -14.50 11.77 -2.48
N GLY A 119 -13.46 10.98 -2.75
CA GLY A 119 -13.49 9.88 -3.71
C GLY A 119 -12.88 8.63 -3.10
N ALA A 120 -13.15 7.48 -3.67
CA ALA A 120 -12.59 6.23 -3.20
C ALA A 120 -11.59 5.65 -4.21
N ARG A 121 -10.52 5.06 -3.70
CA ARG A 121 -9.54 4.32 -4.50
C ARG A 121 -9.93 2.86 -4.67
N ARG A 122 -10.78 2.33 -3.82
CA ARG A 122 -11.23 0.95 -3.88
C ARG A 122 -12.72 0.86 -3.64
N TYR A 123 -13.38 0.05 -4.45
CA TYR A 123 -14.76 -0.33 -4.26
C TYR A 123 -14.87 -1.83 -4.12
N ARG A 124 -15.74 -2.28 -3.23
CA ARG A 124 -16.05 -3.68 -2.98
C ARG A 124 -17.51 -3.94 -3.22
N LEU A 125 -17.79 -4.86 -4.13
CA LEU A 125 -19.15 -5.36 -4.39
C LEU A 125 -19.28 -6.75 -3.76
N THR A 126 -20.20 -6.90 -2.85
CA THR A 126 -20.63 -8.20 -2.33
C THR A 126 -21.89 -8.60 -3.04
N VAL A 127 -21.89 -9.78 -3.62
CA VAL A 127 -23.03 -10.40 -4.31
C VAL A 127 -23.37 -11.68 -3.57
N ARG A 128 -24.64 -11.90 -3.25
CA ARG A 128 -25.14 -13.14 -2.66
C ARG A 128 -25.93 -13.92 -3.70
N PRO A 129 -25.36 -14.99 -4.26
CA PRO A 129 -26.10 -15.95 -5.07
C PRO A 129 -27.12 -16.72 -4.20
N VAL A 130 -28.20 -17.18 -4.81
CA VAL A 130 -29.25 -17.95 -4.09
C VAL A 130 -28.73 -19.29 -3.58
N ASP A 131 -27.83 -19.92 -4.31
CA ASP A 131 -27.36 -21.29 -4.10
C ASP A 131 -25.92 -21.40 -3.61
N ALA A 132 -25.23 -20.26 -3.43
CA ALA A 132 -23.81 -20.24 -3.11
C ALA A 132 -23.48 -19.27 -1.97
N ARG A 133 -22.19 -19.26 -1.59
CA ARG A 133 -21.68 -18.30 -0.60
C ARG A 133 -21.55 -16.91 -1.24
N ASP A 134 -21.54 -15.89 -0.37
CA ASP A 134 -21.30 -14.51 -0.79
C ASP A 134 -20.01 -14.42 -1.62
N GLU A 135 -20.13 -13.87 -2.82
CA GLU A 135 -19.00 -13.55 -3.68
C GLU A 135 -18.62 -12.08 -3.51
N VAL A 136 -17.30 -11.83 -3.48
CA VAL A 136 -16.76 -10.49 -3.26
C VAL A 136 -15.89 -10.10 -4.44
N LEU A 137 -16.31 -9.08 -5.16
CA LEU A 137 -15.55 -8.45 -6.23
C LEU A 137 -14.95 -7.13 -5.72
N ALA A 138 -13.70 -6.88 -6.02
CA ALA A 138 -13.04 -5.62 -5.67
C ALA A 138 -12.44 -4.98 -6.93
N ILE A 139 -12.60 -3.67 -7.03
CA ILE A 139 -11.96 -2.85 -8.06
C ILE A 139 -11.16 -1.74 -7.42
N GLY A 140 -10.13 -1.27 -8.13
CA GLY A 140 -9.27 -0.18 -7.70
C GLY A 140 -9.19 0.95 -8.74
N PHE A 141 -8.83 2.12 -8.25
CA PHE A 141 -8.58 3.31 -9.05
C PHE A 141 -7.21 3.89 -8.72
N ALA A 142 -6.44 4.26 -9.72
CA ALA A 142 -5.15 4.92 -9.55
C ALA A 142 -5.27 6.31 -8.91
N LYS A 143 -6.42 6.98 -9.08
CA LYS A 143 -6.80 8.23 -8.40
C LYS A 143 -8.14 8.03 -7.69
N PRO A 144 -8.41 8.75 -6.58
CA PRO A 144 -9.73 8.72 -5.93
C PRO A 144 -10.82 9.08 -6.94
N ASN A 145 -11.86 8.28 -7.01
CA ASN A 145 -12.93 8.42 -7.97
C ASN A 145 -14.29 8.39 -7.27
N ALA A 146 -15.25 9.20 -7.74
CA ALA A 146 -16.63 9.24 -7.27
C ALA A 146 -17.61 9.34 -8.45
N ALA A 147 -17.22 8.88 -9.66
CA ALA A 147 -18.08 8.84 -10.83
C ALA A 147 -18.75 7.46 -10.96
N PRO A 148 -20.09 7.36 -10.92
CA PRO A 148 -20.81 6.09 -10.96
C PRO A 148 -20.49 5.26 -12.21
N ASP A 149 -20.43 5.91 -13.37
CA ASP A 149 -20.14 5.24 -14.64
C ASP A 149 -18.74 4.64 -14.68
N ALA A 150 -17.75 5.33 -14.13
CA ALA A 150 -16.39 4.81 -14.01
C ALA A 150 -16.34 3.58 -13.10
N VAL A 151 -17.08 3.58 -11.99
CA VAL A 151 -17.21 2.44 -11.09
C VAL A 151 -17.83 1.25 -11.81
N LEU A 152 -18.95 1.45 -12.52
CA LEU A 152 -19.58 0.39 -13.31
C LEU A 152 -18.63 -0.16 -14.37
N GLN A 153 -17.95 0.71 -15.11
CA GLN A 153 -17.01 0.32 -16.17
C GLN A 153 -15.92 -0.64 -15.65
N GLN A 154 -15.39 -0.38 -14.46
CA GLN A 154 -14.38 -1.26 -13.87
C GLN A 154 -14.94 -2.58 -13.36
N PHE A 155 -16.23 -2.63 -12.97
CA PHE A 155 -16.89 -3.88 -12.56
C PHE A 155 -17.26 -4.79 -13.72
N ARG A 156 -17.39 -4.32 -14.96
CA ARG A 156 -17.81 -5.14 -16.10
C ARG A 156 -17.01 -6.43 -16.27
N SER A 157 -15.67 -6.32 -16.26
CA SER A 157 -14.81 -7.50 -16.41
C SER A 157 -14.86 -8.47 -15.21
N PRO A 158 -14.89 -8.02 -13.93
CA PRO A 158 -15.17 -8.90 -12.80
C PRO A 158 -16.54 -9.60 -12.85
N ILE A 159 -17.60 -8.87 -13.26
CA ILE A 159 -18.96 -9.42 -13.35
C ILE A 159 -19.03 -10.55 -14.37
N ASP A 160 -18.33 -10.45 -15.49
CA ASP A 160 -18.31 -11.50 -16.53
C ASP A 160 -17.75 -12.84 -16.01
N LYS A 161 -17.06 -12.83 -14.88
CA LYS A 161 -16.49 -14.02 -14.22
C LYS A 161 -17.42 -14.62 -13.17
N LEU A 162 -18.48 -13.92 -12.77
CA LEU A 162 -19.46 -14.43 -11.82
C LEU A 162 -20.27 -15.57 -12.45
N SER A 163 -20.44 -16.64 -11.69
CA SER A 163 -21.32 -17.74 -12.08
C SER A 163 -22.60 -17.67 -11.23
N LEU A 164 -23.65 -17.08 -11.78
CA LEU A 164 -24.94 -16.91 -11.12
C LEU A 164 -25.99 -17.84 -11.75
N ALA A 165 -25.83 -19.15 -11.56
CA ALA A 165 -26.71 -20.15 -12.18
C ALA A 165 -28.19 -19.99 -11.80
N PHE A 166 -28.47 -19.63 -10.54
CA PHE A 166 -29.82 -19.38 -10.01
C PHE A 166 -30.07 -17.91 -9.67
N GLY A 167 -29.18 -17.02 -10.14
CA GLY A 167 -29.27 -15.60 -9.87
C GLY A 167 -28.77 -15.20 -8.47
N ALA A 168 -28.81 -13.90 -8.20
CA ALA A 168 -28.50 -13.31 -6.92
C ALA A 168 -29.60 -12.33 -6.48
N ASP A 169 -29.89 -12.29 -5.20
CA ASP A 169 -30.94 -11.47 -4.59
C ASP A 169 -30.43 -10.35 -3.70
N PHE A 170 -29.13 -10.38 -3.32
CA PHE A 170 -28.53 -9.37 -2.46
C PHE A 170 -27.24 -8.82 -3.07
N PHE A 171 -27.14 -7.49 -3.06
CA PHE A 171 -26.02 -6.73 -3.55
C PHE A 171 -25.62 -5.65 -2.53
N ARG A 172 -24.33 -5.50 -2.26
CA ARG A 172 -23.81 -4.43 -1.41
C ARG A 172 -22.55 -3.84 -2.04
N LEU A 173 -22.59 -2.57 -2.38
CA LEU A 173 -21.43 -1.81 -2.82
C LEU A 173 -20.90 -0.96 -1.65
N ALA A 174 -19.61 -1.07 -1.38
CA ALA A 174 -18.92 -0.27 -0.38
C ALA A 174 -17.70 0.42 -0.99
N ALA A 175 -17.49 1.68 -0.65
CA ALA A 175 -16.28 2.41 -0.95
C ALA A 175 -15.27 2.22 0.19
N GLU A 176 -14.03 1.90 -0.18
CA GLU A 176 -12.89 1.71 0.71
C GLU A 176 -11.76 2.67 0.31
N SER A 177 -10.83 2.94 1.22
CA SER A 177 -9.70 3.87 0.96
C SER A 177 -10.20 5.22 0.45
N VAL A 178 -11.09 5.84 1.22
CA VAL A 178 -11.70 7.13 0.89
C VAL A 178 -10.70 8.24 1.19
N GLU A 179 -10.49 9.12 0.20
CA GLU A 179 -9.58 10.28 0.28
C GLU A 179 -10.36 11.55 -0.13
N ALA A 180 -9.93 12.70 0.38
CA ALA A 180 -10.50 13.97 -0.06
C ALA A 180 -10.24 14.20 -1.55
N LEU A 181 -11.26 14.61 -2.29
CA LEU A 181 -11.10 15.11 -3.64
C LEU A 181 -10.68 16.58 -3.54
N HIS A 182 -9.46 16.87 -3.95
CA HIS A 182 -9.06 18.25 -4.09
C HIS A 182 -9.80 18.84 -5.29
N PRO A 183 -10.53 19.96 -5.12
CA PRO A 183 -11.19 20.62 -6.23
C PRO A 183 -10.13 20.95 -7.28
N ARG A 184 -10.19 20.28 -8.40
CA ARG A 184 -9.38 20.65 -9.56
C ARG A 184 -10.19 21.62 -10.39
N GLN A 185 -9.62 22.78 -10.63
CA GLN A 185 -10.14 23.66 -11.65
C GLN A 185 -10.08 22.89 -12.98
N ALA A 186 -11.22 22.71 -13.63
CA ALA A 186 -11.26 22.17 -14.98
C ALA A 186 -10.52 23.16 -15.90
N GLY A 187 -9.23 23.03 -15.96
CA GLY A 187 -8.38 23.80 -16.84
C GLY A 187 -8.30 23.08 -18.18
N PHE A 188 -8.31 23.86 -19.25
CA PHE A 188 -8.02 23.40 -20.62
C PHE A 188 -6.55 22.99 -20.78
N ASP A 189 -5.96 22.37 -19.76
CA ASP A 189 -4.55 22.00 -19.78
C ASP A 189 -4.41 20.54 -20.25
N ARG A 190 -3.89 20.36 -21.46
CA ARG A 190 -3.55 19.06 -22.06
C ARG A 190 -2.72 18.15 -21.16
N LYS A 191 -2.00 18.73 -20.19
CA LYS A 191 -1.23 17.95 -19.22
C LYS A 191 -2.14 17.22 -18.24
N THR A 192 -3.19 17.88 -17.78
CA THR A 192 -4.19 17.31 -16.85
C THR A 192 -4.97 16.18 -17.52
N GLU A 193 -5.41 16.37 -18.78
CA GLU A 193 -6.08 15.32 -19.55
C GLU A 193 -5.22 14.06 -19.70
N ARG A 194 -3.94 14.21 -20.06
CA ARG A 194 -2.99 13.08 -20.16
C ARG A 194 -2.76 12.36 -18.83
N GLU A 195 -2.77 13.09 -17.71
CA GLU A 195 -2.64 12.49 -16.38
C GLU A 195 -3.89 11.71 -15.97
N ASP A 196 -5.07 12.14 -16.41
CA ASP A 196 -6.33 11.45 -16.16
C ASP A 196 -6.43 10.20 -17.05
N ASP A 197 -6.13 10.31 -18.33
CA ASP A 197 -6.04 9.17 -19.26
C ASP A 197 -5.07 8.09 -18.75
N ARG A 198 -3.91 8.51 -18.22
CA ARG A 198 -2.94 7.60 -17.63
C ARG A 198 -3.49 6.90 -16.39
N ALA A 199 -4.19 7.62 -15.52
CA ALA A 199 -4.79 7.06 -14.33
C ALA A 199 -5.89 6.04 -14.67
N ASP A 200 -6.69 6.32 -15.69
CA ASP A 200 -7.73 5.41 -16.18
C ASP A 200 -7.11 4.15 -16.81
N LEU A 201 -6.04 4.30 -17.57
CA LEU A 201 -5.30 3.17 -18.12
C LEU A 201 -4.72 2.29 -17.01
N ILE A 202 -4.07 2.88 -15.98
CA ILE A 202 -3.52 2.14 -14.83
C ILE A 202 -4.63 1.42 -14.09
N SER A 203 -5.78 2.07 -13.89
CA SER A 203 -6.95 1.47 -13.23
C SER A 203 -7.46 0.27 -14.01
N THR A 204 -7.61 0.42 -15.33
CA THR A 204 -8.09 -0.65 -16.22
C THR A 204 -7.12 -1.84 -16.26
N LEU A 205 -5.84 -1.58 -16.42
CA LEU A 205 -4.81 -2.63 -16.43
C LEU A 205 -4.69 -3.30 -15.07
N GLY A 206 -4.70 -2.52 -13.99
CA GLY A 206 -4.61 -3.04 -12.62
C GLY A 206 -5.78 -3.94 -12.24
N ASN A 207 -7.01 -3.58 -12.62
CA ASN A 207 -8.19 -4.40 -12.38
C ASN A 207 -8.22 -5.70 -13.22
N ARG A 208 -7.54 -5.73 -14.36
CA ARG A 208 -7.46 -6.92 -15.23
C ARG A 208 -6.31 -7.85 -14.91
N LEU A 209 -5.13 -7.30 -14.62
CA LEU A 209 -3.87 -8.03 -14.49
C LEU A 209 -3.39 -8.18 -13.04
N GLY A 210 -3.90 -7.34 -12.13
CA GLY A 210 -3.39 -7.11 -10.80
C GLY A 210 -2.56 -5.82 -10.73
N PHE A 211 -2.75 -5.02 -9.70
CA PHE A 211 -2.05 -3.73 -9.54
C PHE A 211 -0.56 -3.92 -9.28
N ASP A 212 -0.16 -5.00 -8.65
CA ASP A 212 1.23 -5.42 -8.41
C ASP A 212 2.02 -5.64 -9.70
N ARG A 213 1.34 -5.97 -10.80
CA ARG A 213 1.94 -6.20 -12.12
C ARG A 213 2.04 -4.95 -12.99
N VAL A 214 1.29 -3.90 -12.67
CA VAL A 214 1.35 -2.63 -13.40
C VAL A 214 2.40 -1.75 -12.74
N ARG A 215 3.58 -1.65 -13.36
CA ARG A 215 4.74 -0.97 -12.79
C ARG A 215 5.20 0.18 -13.68
N LEU A 216 5.74 1.20 -13.05
CA LEU A 216 6.36 2.35 -13.70
C LEU A 216 7.87 2.32 -13.46
N PHE A 217 8.63 2.82 -14.42
CA PHE A 217 10.05 3.08 -14.20
C PHE A 217 10.20 4.38 -13.43
N ALA A 218 11.02 4.35 -12.39
CA ALA A 218 11.41 5.51 -11.61
C ALA A 218 12.94 5.63 -11.58
N PRO A 219 13.52 6.84 -11.50
CA PRO A 219 14.96 7.00 -11.40
C PRO A 219 15.47 6.32 -10.14
N GLY A 220 16.57 5.59 -10.27
CA GLY A 220 17.30 4.98 -9.17
C GLY A 220 18.41 5.91 -8.68
N ASP A 221 18.72 5.83 -7.41
CA ASP A 221 19.86 6.55 -6.82
C ASP A 221 21.16 5.75 -7.06
N SER A 222 21.60 5.75 -8.31
CA SER A 222 22.80 5.05 -8.77
C SER A 222 23.36 5.69 -10.03
N HIS A 223 24.68 5.71 -10.14
CA HIS A 223 25.39 6.13 -11.36
C HIS A 223 25.68 4.95 -12.32
N LEU A 224 25.41 3.72 -11.86
CA LEU A 224 25.55 2.53 -12.69
C LEU A 224 24.36 2.40 -13.63
N PRO A 225 24.55 2.28 -14.97
CA PRO A 225 23.46 2.22 -15.92
C PRO A 225 22.41 1.15 -15.63
N GLU A 226 22.83 0.00 -15.13
CA GLU A 226 21.94 -1.11 -14.77
C GLU A 226 21.08 -0.84 -13.53
N ARG A 227 21.43 0.19 -12.76
CA ARG A 227 20.76 0.57 -11.49
C ARG A 227 20.24 2.01 -11.51
N GLU A 228 20.33 2.67 -12.66
CA GLU A 228 19.88 4.05 -12.86
C GLU A 228 18.35 4.18 -12.80
N PHE A 229 17.65 3.06 -12.85
CA PHE A 229 16.21 3.00 -12.66
C PHE A 229 15.79 1.85 -11.75
N THR A 230 14.64 2.01 -11.15
CA THR A 230 13.90 1.00 -10.41
C THR A 230 12.48 0.91 -10.94
N THR A 231 11.73 -0.09 -10.53
CA THR A 231 10.30 -0.19 -10.86
C THR A 231 9.48 -0.03 -9.60
N VAL A 232 8.49 0.84 -9.65
CA VAL A 232 7.52 1.09 -8.57
C VAL A 232 6.12 0.69 -9.02
N GLU A 233 5.26 0.32 -8.07
CA GLU A 233 3.86 0.05 -8.41
C GLU A 233 3.19 1.33 -8.91
N ALA A 234 2.50 1.22 -10.05
CA ALA A 234 1.89 2.38 -10.68
C ALA A 234 0.82 3.04 -9.80
N MET A 235 0.16 2.25 -8.93
CA MET A 235 -0.87 2.72 -8.02
C MET A 235 -0.30 3.55 -6.86
N ASP A 236 0.91 3.25 -6.41
CA ASP A 236 1.57 3.93 -5.29
C ASP A 236 2.30 5.21 -5.72
N CYS A 237 2.50 5.38 -7.02
CA CYS A 237 3.19 6.54 -7.58
C CYS A 237 2.27 7.77 -7.57
N ARG A 238 2.22 8.44 -6.41
CA ARG A 238 1.41 9.67 -6.21
C ARG A 238 2.05 10.91 -6.78
N GLU A 239 3.37 10.93 -6.85
CA GLU A 239 4.15 12.07 -7.35
C GLU A 239 4.57 11.86 -8.80
N ALA A 240 4.77 12.97 -9.50
CA ALA A 240 5.31 12.91 -10.85
C ALA A 240 6.74 12.39 -10.82
N ILE A 241 6.99 11.31 -11.57
CA ILE A 241 8.34 10.79 -11.75
C ILE A 241 9.14 11.80 -12.58
N VAL A 242 10.12 12.45 -11.95
CA VAL A 242 11.00 13.41 -12.61
C VAL A 242 12.28 12.70 -13.01
N TRP A 243 12.53 12.66 -14.32
CA TRP A 243 13.77 12.16 -14.88
C TRP A 243 14.75 13.31 -15.08
N THR A 244 15.92 13.21 -14.46
CA THR A 244 17.01 14.15 -14.75
C THR A 244 17.68 13.69 -16.03
N PRO A 245 17.70 14.51 -17.10
CA PRO A 245 18.38 14.14 -18.34
C PRO A 245 19.86 13.86 -18.06
N SER A 246 20.38 12.72 -18.54
CA SER A 246 21.80 12.48 -18.51
C SER A 246 22.48 13.46 -19.49
N PRO A 247 23.52 14.17 -19.07
CA PRO A 247 24.25 15.07 -19.97
C PRO A 247 25.04 14.33 -21.05
N ARG A 248 25.13 12.99 -20.94
CA ARG A 248 25.88 12.14 -21.86
C ARG A 248 24.97 11.10 -22.49
N MET A 249 25.10 10.91 -23.79
CA MET A 249 24.47 9.79 -24.49
C MET A 249 25.18 8.50 -24.09
N ARG A 250 24.45 7.64 -23.39
CA ARG A 250 24.90 6.30 -23.03
C ARG A 250 24.34 5.27 -24.00
N PRO A 251 25.06 4.13 -24.21
CA PRO A 251 24.54 3.05 -25.04
C PRO A 251 23.30 2.44 -24.39
N LEU A 252 22.32 2.07 -25.21
CA LEU A 252 21.08 1.43 -24.76
C LEU A 252 21.31 0.06 -24.10
N ARG A 253 22.45 -0.58 -24.38
CA ARG A 253 22.80 -1.90 -23.84
C ARG A 253 24.28 -1.97 -23.54
N LEU A 254 24.62 -2.37 -22.33
CA LEU A 254 25.96 -2.78 -21.92
C LEU A 254 26.05 -4.29 -21.88
N TYR A 255 27.17 -4.85 -22.32
CA TYR A 255 27.42 -6.29 -22.21
C TYR A 255 27.94 -6.63 -20.81
N HIS A 256 27.33 -7.63 -20.21
CA HIS A 256 27.77 -8.16 -18.91
C HIS A 256 27.88 -9.70 -19.02
N PRO A 257 29.08 -10.29 -18.90
CA PRO A 257 30.39 -9.65 -18.75
C PRO A 257 30.81 -8.84 -19.99
N PRO A 258 31.75 -7.87 -19.84
CA PRO A 258 32.28 -7.10 -20.97
C PRO A 258 32.95 -8.03 -21.99
N GLU A 259 32.70 -7.79 -23.26
CA GLU A 259 33.36 -8.56 -24.33
C GLU A 259 34.71 -7.92 -24.71
N PRO A 260 35.75 -8.71 -24.91
CA PRO A 260 37.04 -8.18 -25.30
C PRO A 260 37.03 -7.66 -26.75
N VAL A 261 37.65 -6.51 -26.95
CA VAL A 261 37.91 -5.96 -28.28
C VAL A 261 39.42 -5.92 -28.54
N ARG A 262 39.87 -6.19 -29.78
CA ARG A 262 41.25 -6.04 -30.19
C ARG A 262 41.44 -4.66 -30.78
N VAL A 263 42.50 -3.98 -30.37
CA VAL A 263 42.84 -2.64 -30.83
C VAL A 263 44.25 -2.66 -31.40
N GLU A 264 44.42 -2.25 -32.64
CA GLU A 264 45.74 -2.30 -33.30
C GLU A 264 46.60 -1.06 -33.03
N THR A 265 46.03 0.02 -32.51
CA THR A 265 46.75 1.29 -32.30
C THR A 265 46.67 1.75 -30.87
N ALA A 266 47.79 2.21 -30.32
CA ALA A 266 47.93 2.75 -28.96
C ALA A 266 47.27 4.14 -28.76
N GLY A 267 46.47 4.63 -29.71
CA GLY A 267 45.77 5.91 -29.61
C GLY A 267 44.56 5.86 -28.72
N ARG A 268 44.21 6.97 -28.03
CA ARG A 268 42.96 7.14 -27.30
C ARG A 268 42.17 8.31 -27.90
N PRO A 269 41.07 8.10 -28.54
CA PRO A 269 40.38 6.83 -28.80
C PRO A 269 41.06 6.01 -29.93
N PRO A 270 40.82 4.69 -29.97
CA PRO A 270 41.33 3.86 -31.06
C PRO A 270 40.65 4.24 -32.38
N LEU A 271 41.42 4.33 -33.45
CA LEU A 271 40.89 4.62 -34.78
C LEU A 271 40.18 3.40 -35.40
N GLN A 272 40.70 2.21 -35.11
CA GLN A 272 40.12 0.93 -35.52
C GLN A 272 40.12 -0.08 -34.39
N PHE A 273 39.07 -0.93 -34.33
CA PHE A 273 39.00 -2.05 -33.40
C PHE A 273 38.33 -3.26 -34.04
N GLU A 274 38.72 -4.44 -33.60
CA GLU A 274 38.09 -5.69 -33.98
C GLU A 274 37.19 -6.21 -32.84
N TRP A 275 35.92 -6.50 -33.15
CA TRP A 275 34.96 -7.12 -32.26
C TRP A 275 34.21 -8.24 -32.97
N ARG A 276 34.13 -9.39 -32.37
CA ARG A 276 33.50 -10.60 -32.94
C ARG A 276 33.95 -10.92 -34.34
N ARG A 277 35.28 -10.83 -34.62
CA ARG A 277 35.94 -11.07 -35.92
C ARG A 277 35.53 -10.08 -37.03
N ARG A 278 34.99 -8.93 -36.65
CA ARG A 278 34.69 -7.86 -37.61
C ARG A 278 35.49 -6.62 -37.23
N SER A 279 36.05 -5.98 -38.20
CA SER A 279 36.77 -4.72 -38.07
C SER A 279 35.80 -3.54 -38.14
N TYR A 280 36.00 -2.56 -37.28
CA TYR A 280 35.19 -1.34 -37.20
C TYR A 280 36.11 -0.14 -37.18
N GLU A 281 35.73 0.92 -37.90
CA GLU A 281 36.36 2.22 -37.83
C GLU A 281 35.62 3.13 -36.86
N THR A 282 36.36 3.89 -36.03
CA THR A 282 35.79 4.80 -35.08
C THR A 282 35.49 6.14 -35.75
N ALA A 283 34.22 6.42 -36.02
CA ALA A 283 33.78 7.68 -36.59
C ALA A 283 33.76 8.82 -35.56
N HIS A 284 33.38 8.48 -34.31
CA HIS A 284 33.28 9.44 -33.21
C HIS A 284 33.52 8.73 -31.89
N ALA A 285 34.14 9.44 -30.93
CA ALA A 285 34.33 8.93 -29.59
C ALA A 285 34.04 10.02 -28.56
N SER A 286 33.39 9.64 -27.48
CA SER A 286 33.15 10.50 -26.32
C SER A 286 33.54 9.76 -25.02
N GLY A 287 34.01 10.45 -24.04
CA GLY A 287 34.46 9.84 -22.80
C GLY A 287 35.98 9.90 -22.61
N PRO A 288 36.59 9.07 -21.74
CA PRO A 288 35.99 7.96 -21.00
C PRO A 288 35.10 8.41 -19.83
N GLU A 289 34.07 7.63 -19.56
CA GLU A 289 33.31 7.73 -18.33
C GLU A 289 33.86 6.71 -17.32
N ARG A 290 34.19 7.17 -16.12
CA ARG A 290 34.63 6.30 -15.02
C ARG A 290 33.48 6.12 -14.06
N LEU A 291 33.00 4.90 -13.90
CA LEU A 291 31.97 4.52 -12.96
C LEU A 291 32.68 3.77 -11.81
N ALA A 292 32.64 4.34 -10.60
CA ALA A 292 33.12 3.64 -9.42
C ALA A 292 32.05 2.65 -8.93
N GLY A 293 32.50 1.47 -8.51
CA GLY A 293 31.59 0.49 -7.89
C GLY A 293 30.99 1.04 -6.61
N GLU A 294 29.73 0.73 -6.35
CA GLU A 294 29.00 1.11 -5.13
C GLU A 294 29.41 0.19 -3.96
N TRP A 295 30.61 0.40 -3.40
CA TRP A 295 31.23 -0.44 -2.37
C TRP A 295 30.40 -0.52 -1.07
N TRP A 296 29.50 0.43 -0.84
CA TRP A 296 28.58 0.44 0.31
C TRP A 296 27.37 -0.51 0.15
N ARG A 297 27.18 -1.10 -1.03
CA ARG A 297 26.12 -2.10 -1.26
C ARG A 297 26.74 -3.50 -1.27
N ALA A 298 26.26 -4.40 -0.39
CA ALA A 298 26.79 -5.75 -0.20
C ALA A 298 26.84 -6.63 -1.46
N SER A 299 26.14 -6.24 -2.55
CA SER A 299 26.11 -6.95 -3.83
C SER A 299 27.11 -6.42 -4.87
N SER A 300 27.94 -5.44 -4.53
CA SER A 300 28.92 -4.84 -5.46
C SER A 300 30.29 -5.56 -5.48
N ARG A 301 30.32 -6.87 -5.31
CA ARG A 301 31.48 -7.66 -5.74
C ARG A 301 31.42 -7.79 -7.26
N GLY A 302 31.78 -6.72 -7.94
CA GLY A 302 32.20 -6.75 -9.33
C GLY A 302 33.70 -7.02 -9.43
N PRO A 303 34.18 -7.42 -10.60
CA PRO A 303 35.56 -7.82 -10.82
C PRO A 303 36.56 -6.74 -10.50
#